data_54c2d10549d3d63586d75a4115bc5114
#
_entry.id   54c2d10549d3d63586d75a4115bc5114
#
_cell.length_a   1.000
_cell.length_b   1.000
_cell.length_c   1.000
_cell.angle_alpha   90.00
_cell.angle_beta   90.00
_cell.angle_gamma   90.00
#
_symmetry.space_group_name_H-M   'P 1'
#
loop_
_entity.id
_entity.type
_entity.pdbx_description
1 polymer ?
#
loop_
_entity_poly.entity_id
_entity_poly.type
_entity_poly.pdbx_seq_one_letter_code
_entity_poly.pdbx_strand_id
1 'polypeptide(L)'
;MKKTRLAAPTLSAALGLSLTACGGGTSSTPQNSTAPSDSAAPQNSAAAVASGVEDGILTVGMVGAYAPYNWTQMDESNGAVPIKNVPGSYANGYDVMIAQKICEENGWQLEVVSTAWDSLTPSLQSGTIDVAIAGQSMTADRMSQVDMAGPYYYAQIVCLTTKDSTYASAQSIDDLAGGKCTAQTGTIWYDTCLPQIPDAQIQTAAETAPAMIMQLQTGTVDFICTDLPTATAAVAKDDNLVVLNFTGTDGDFQFASEEERAENVNIGMSVVKGNTELLNAMNDVLSTMTEDDFNAIMDQAIAVQPEV
;
A
#
# COMPACT_ATOMS: atom_id res chain seq x y z
N MET A 1 50.55 25.23 -3.02
CA MET A 1 50.54 26.71 -3.05
C MET A 1 49.15 27.20 -3.27
N LYS A 2 48.75 28.19 -2.45
CA LYS A 2 47.58 29.08 -2.47
C LYS A 2 46.21 28.49 -2.10
N LYS A 3 45.91 28.66 -0.81
CA LYS A 3 44.58 28.76 -0.21
C LYS A 3 43.91 30.09 -0.64
N THR A 4 42.61 30.03 -0.93
CA THR A 4 41.81 31.26 -0.91
C THR A 4 40.49 30.94 -0.18
N ARG A 5 40.32 31.54 1.00
CA ARG A 5 39.09 31.65 1.77
C ARG A 5 38.36 32.91 1.27
N LEU A 6 37.07 32.88 1.15
CA LEU A 6 36.25 34.11 1.16
C LEU A 6 35.03 33.89 2.07
N ALA A 7 34.79 34.96 2.82
CA ALA A 7 33.92 35.07 3.96
C ALA A 7 32.46 35.39 3.60
N ALA A 8 31.59 35.11 4.54
CA ALA A 8 30.17 35.53 4.59
C ALA A 8 30.02 37.05 4.83
N PRO A 9 28.86 37.62 4.57
CA PRO A 9 28.36 38.67 5.44
C PRO A 9 27.00 38.33 6.04
N THR A 10 26.93 38.46 7.35
CA THR A 10 25.79 38.69 8.19
C THR A 10 25.13 40.02 7.92
N LEU A 11 23.79 40.06 7.89
CA LEU A 11 23.04 41.33 8.02
C LEU A 11 21.90 41.11 9.01
N SER A 12 22.06 41.76 10.18
CA SER A 12 21.05 42.01 11.21
C SER A 12 20.42 43.37 10.99
N ALA A 13 19.10 43.50 11.21
CA ALA A 13 18.44 44.77 11.57
C ALA A 13 17.02 44.42 12.02
N ALA A 14 16.72 44.76 13.04
CA ALA A 14 16.23 45.33 14.29
C ALA A 14 15.00 46.23 14.10
N LEU A 15 14.05 45.98 15.02
CA LEU A 15 13.12 46.85 15.72
C LEU A 15 12.20 47.86 15.01
N GLY A 16 10.93 47.81 15.42
CA GLY A 16 9.98 48.93 15.32
C GLY A 16 8.72 48.66 16.14
N LEU A 17 8.79 48.90 17.49
CA LEU A 17 7.62 49.11 18.33
C LEU A 17 7.02 50.48 18.05
N SER A 18 5.70 50.63 18.00
CA SER A 18 5.00 51.84 18.29
C SER A 18 3.66 51.56 19.02
N LEU A 19 3.67 51.88 20.29
CA LEU A 19 2.49 52.10 21.12
C LEU A 19 1.99 53.55 20.83
N THR A 20 0.66 53.71 20.76
CA THR A 20 0.02 54.97 21.12
C THR A 20 -1.31 54.67 21.79
N ALA A 21 -1.40 55.23 22.98
CA ALA A 21 -2.57 55.21 23.89
C ALA A 21 -3.28 56.59 23.82
N CYS A 22 -4.42 56.66 24.49
CA CYS A 22 -5.27 57.78 24.91
C CYS A 22 -6.45 58.09 23.99
N GLY A 23 -7.63 58.31 24.46
CA GLY A 23 -8.26 58.44 25.78
C GLY A 23 -9.68 58.95 25.65
N GLY A 24 -10.46 58.67 26.64
CA GLY A 24 -11.38 59.66 27.25
C GLY A 24 -12.89 59.60 26.94
N GLY A 25 -13.65 59.09 27.90
CA GLY A 25 -14.73 59.82 28.59
C GLY A 25 -16.15 59.64 27.99
N THR A 26 -17.12 59.26 28.65
CA THR A 26 -17.94 59.51 29.81
C THR A 26 -19.30 58.81 29.76
N SER A 27 -19.65 58.19 30.87
CA SER A 27 -20.95 57.92 31.48
C SER A 27 -22.27 57.94 30.71
N SER A 28 -23.00 56.83 30.85
CA SER A 28 -24.31 56.72 31.49
C SER A 28 -24.87 55.29 31.56
N THR A 29 -25.16 54.82 32.75
CA THR A 29 -25.95 53.64 33.10
C THR A 29 -27.40 54.07 33.35
N PRO A 30 -28.41 53.15 33.53
CA PRO A 30 -28.52 51.69 33.33
C PRO A 30 -29.81 51.29 32.59
N GLN A 31 -29.87 50.02 32.06
CA GLN A 31 -31.10 49.23 32.28
C GLN A 31 -30.88 47.75 32.01
N ASN A 32 -31.40 47.02 32.94
CA ASN A 32 -31.49 45.61 33.17
C ASN A 32 -32.17 44.86 32.00
N SER A 33 -31.57 43.81 31.46
CA SER A 33 -32.31 42.74 30.83
C SER A 33 -31.47 41.44 30.84
N THR A 34 -32.01 40.45 31.48
CA THR A 34 -31.53 39.09 31.68
C THR A 34 -31.33 38.37 30.34
N ALA A 35 -30.09 37.90 30.09
CA ALA A 35 -29.80 36.92 29.09
C ALA A 35 -29.20 35.66 29.76
N PRO A 36 -29.61 34.46 29.38
CA PRO A 36 -28.91 33.27 29.82
C PRO A 36 -27.57 33.15 29.08
N SER A 37 -26.54 33.05 29.90
CA SER A 37 -25.19 32.77 29.46
C SER A 37 -25.12 31.31 29.04
N ASP A 38 -25.08 31.05 27.74
CA ASP A 38 -24.68 29.77 27.21
C ASP A 38 -23.26 29.94 26.68
N SER A 39 -22.31 29.70 27.58
CA SER A 39 -20.89 29.62 27.26
C SER A 39 -20.62 28.21 26.72
N ALA A 40 -20.90 28.00 25.43
CA ALA A 40 -20.41 26.84 24.75
C ALA A 40 -18.88 26.95 24.64
N ALA A 41 -18.18 26.15 25.42
CA ALA A 41 -16.77 25.85 25.16
C ALA A 41 -16.61 25.36 23.72
N PRO A 42 -15.50 25.70 23.03
CA PRO A 42 -15.25 25.10 21.75
C PRO A 42 -15.07 23.59 21.98
N GLN A 43 -16.08 22.82 21.61
CA GLN A 43 -15.90 21.40 21.40
C GLN A 43 -14.84 21.27 20.30
N ASN A 44 -13.69 20.75 20.69
CA ASN A 44 -12.71 20.23 19.79
C ASN A 44 -13.38 19.01 19.13
N SER A 45 -14.14 19.26 18.06
CA SER A 45 -14.55 18.21 17.15
C SER A 45 -13.24 17.63 16.61
N ALA A 46 -12.78 16.52 17.21
CA ALA A 46 -12.07 15.56 16.39
C ALA A 46 -12.98 15.41 15.17
N ALA A 47 -12.49 15.80 14.00
CA ALA A 47 -13.20 15.58 12.76
C ALA A 47 -13.61 14.11 12.79
N ALA A 48 -14.91 13.85 12.82
CA ALA A 48 -15.41 12.51 12.60
C ALA A 48 -14.79 12.12 11.26
N VAL A 49 -13.95 11.10 11.27
CA VAL A 49 -13.41 10.54 10.04
C VAL A 49 -14.65 10.07 9.30
N ALA A 50 -15.03 10.82 8.27
CA ALA A 50 -16.15 10.43 7.43
C ALA A 50 -15.90 8.98 7.01
N SER A 51 -16.94 8.14 7.05
CA SER A 51 -16.79 6.71 6.68
C SER A 51 -16.37 6.53 5.23
N GLY A 52 -16.27 7.61 4.46
CA GLY A 52 -15.91 7.69 3.04
C GLY A 52 -17.01 7.21 2.10
N VAL A 53 -17.94 6.43 2.61
CA VAL A 53 -19.10 5.90 1.85
C VAL A 53 -20.42 6.58 2.19
N GLU A 54 -20.40 7.62 3.02
CA GLU A 54 -21.60 8.43 3.34
C GLU A 54 -22.16 9.13 2.10
N ASP A 55 -21.31 9.44 1.13
CA ASP A 55 -21.71 10.00 -0.18
C ASP A 55 -22.01 8.92 -1.23
N GLY A 56 -21.86 7.63 -0.88
CA GLY A 56 -22.06 6.49 -1.77
C GLY A 56 -20.88 6.23 -2.71
N ILE A 57 -19.72 6.84 -2.49
CA ILE A 57 -18.50 6.65 -3.31
C ILE A 57 -17.40 6.04 -2.46
N LEU A 58 -16.91 4.86 -2.85
CA LEU A 58 -15.72 4.25 -2.25
C LEU A 58 -14.48 4.70 -3.02
N THR A 59 -13.67 5.58 -2.40
CA THR A 59 -12.42 6.06 -2.98
C THR A 59 -11.27 5.12 -2.62
N VAL A 60 -10.78 4.39 -3.61
CA VAL A 60 -9.77 3.34 -3.45
C VAL A 60 -8.39 3.82 -3.90
N GLY A 61 -7.40 3.77 -3.01
CA GLY A 61 -5.99 3.98 -3.34
C GLY A 61 -5.34 2.70 -3.85
N MET A 62 -4.72 2.78 -5.03
CA MET A 62 -3.96 1.69 -5.66
C MET A 62 -2.64 2.21 -6.24
N VAL A 63 -1.62 1.34 -6.32
CA VAL A 63 -0.30 1.73 -6.88
C VAL A 63 -0.38 1.90 -8.40
N GLY A 64 -1.13 1.03 -9.10
CA GLY A 64 -1.25 1.04 -10.54
C GLY A 64 0.00 0.54 -11.30
N ALA A 65 0.92 -0.12 -10.59
CA ALA A 65 2.15 -0.70 -11.14
C ALA A 65 2.53 -2.00 -10.42
N TYR A 66 1.52 -2.81 -10.06
CA TYR A 66 1.70 -4.05 -9.30
C TYR A 66 0.83 -5.18 -9.88
N ALA A 67 1.05 -5.54 -11.15
CA ALA A 67 0.36 -6.69 -11.76
C ALA A 67 0.79 -8.01 -11.07
N PRO A 68 -0.17 -8.94 -10.86
CA PRO A 68 -1.56 -8.96 -11.31
C PRO A 68 -2.56 -8.29 -10.36
N TYR A 69 -2.10 -7.77 -9.21
CA TYR A 69 -2.99 -7.11 -8.25
C TYR A 69 -3.62 -5.85 -8.83
N ASN A 70 -2.82 -4.90 -9.31
CA ASN A 70 -3.32 -3.69 -9.93
C ASN A 70 -2.32 -3.11 -10.94
N TRP A 71 -2.81 -2.63 -12.08
CA TRP A 71 -2.01 -1.97 -13.11
C TRP A 71 -2.76 -0.84 -13.76
N THR A 72 -2.01 0.01 -14.48
CA THR A 72 -2.56 1.09 -15.28
C THR A 72 -2.60 0.69 -16.75
N GLN A 73 -3.72 0.93 -17.43
CA GLN A 73 -3.90 0.75 -18.88
C GLN A 73 -4.53 2.01 -19.50
N MET A 74 -4.55 2.08 -20.85
CA MET A 74 -4.93 3.28 -21.57
C MET A 74 -6.37 3.24 -22.13
N ASP A 75 -7.10 2.19 -21.84
CA ASP A 75 -8.49 2.01 -22.27
C ASP A 75 -9.32 1.30 -21.20
N GLU A 76 -10.64 1.24 -21.40
CA GLU A 76 -11.61 0.63 -20.48
C GLU A 76 -11.82 -0.88 -20.69
N SER A 77 -10.96 -1.54 -21.46
CA SER A 77 -11.10 -2.98 -21.74
C SER A 77 -11.02 -3.81 -20.46
N ASN A 78 -11.64 -4.99 -20.50
CA ASN A 78 -11.64 -5.96 -19.39
C ASN A 78 -12.19 -5.41 -18.05
N GLY A 79 -13.10 -4.42 -18.10
CA GLY A 79 -13.71 -3.86 -16.89
C GLY A 79 -12.84 -2.87 -16.13
N ALA A 80 -11.82 -2.30 -16.78
CA ALA A 80 -10.97 -1.29 -16.17
C ALA A 80 -11.73 -0.03 -15.77
N VAL A 81 -11.32 0.60 -14.67
CA VAL A 81 -11.97 1.76 -14.05
C VAL A 81 -11.12 3.01 -14.27
N PRO A 82 -11.70 4.17 -14.64
CA PRO A 82 -10.95 5.41 -14.77
C PRO A 82 -10.18 5.77 -13.50
N ILE A 83 -8.92 6.19 -13.64
CA ILE A 83 -8.12 6.70 -12.52
C ILE A 83 -8.38 8.20 -12.38
N LYS A 84 -8.99 8.63 -11.28
CA LYS A 84 -9.45 10.00 -11.04
C LYS A 84 -8.35 11.05 -11.22
N ASN A 85 -7.18 10.79 -10.66
CA ASN A 85 -6.05 11.73 -10.65
C ASN A 85 -5.07 11.54 -11.82
N VAL A 86 -5.35 10.62 -12.76
CA VAL A 86 -4.54 10.38 -13.98
C VAL A 86 -5.46 10.33 -15.20
N PRO A 87 -5.86 11.51 -15.75
CA PRO A 87 -6.82 11.58 -16.84
C PRO A 87 -6.40 10.75 -18.07
N GLY A 88 -7.33 9.96 -18.61
CA GLY A 88 -7.10 9.10 -19.77
C GLY A 88 -6.44 7.77 -19.45
N SER A 89 -6.24 7.47 -18.16
CA SER A 89 -5.72 6.19 -17.69
C SER A 89 -6.77 5.44 -16.88
N TYR A 90 -6.67 4.13 -16.89
CA TYR A 90 -7.62 3.21 -16.23
C TYR A 90 -6.86 2.23 -15.35
N ALA A 91 -7.41 1.91 -14.20
CA ALA A 91 -6.92 0.86 -13.32
C ALA A 91 -7.61 -0.46 -13.64
N ASN A 92 -6.86 -1.55 -13.61
CA ASN A 92 -7.39 -2.90 -13.71
C ASN A 92 -6.56 -3.85 -12.84
N GLY A 93 -7.00 -5.10 -12.70
CA GLY A 93 -6.36 -6.14 -11.93
C GLY A 93 -7.22 -6.71 -10.83
N TYR A 94 -6.65 -7.64 -10.09
CA TYR A 94 -7.31 -8.34 -9.00
C TYR A 94 -7.97 -7.38 -7.98
N ASP A 95 -7.22 -6.36 -7.55
CA ASP A 95 -7.68 -5.38 -6.57
C ASP A 95 -8.89 -4.58 -7.07
N VAL A 96 -8.90 -4.25 -8.39
CA VAL A 96 -10.03 -3.56 -9.02
C VAL A 96 -11.26 -4.46 -9.07
N MET A 97 -11.09 -5.74 -9.45
CA MET A 97 -12.18 -6.72 -9.51
C MET A 97 -12.82 -6.95 -8.14
N ILE A 98 -12.00 -7.05 -7.09
CA ILE A 98 -12.48 -7.17 -5.70
C ILE A 98 -13.16 -5.87 -5.23
N ALA A 99 -12.59 -4.70 -5.54
CA ALA A 99 -13.21 -3.42 -5.22
C ALA A 99 -14.56 -3.23 -5.90
N GLN A 100 -14.70 -3.62 -7.16
CA GLN A 100 -15.96 -3.61 -7.90
C GLN A 100 -17.00 -4.50 -7.22
N LYS A 101 -16.61 -5.73 -6.81
CA LYS A 101 -17.51 -6.63 -6.10
C LYS A 101 -17.99 -6.05 -4.77
N ILE A 102 -17.09 -5.45 -3.98
CA ILE A 102 -17.45 -4.77 -2.72
C ILE A 102 -18.43 -3.63 -2.97
N CYS A 103 -18.18 -2.80 -4.00
CA CYS A 103 -19.06 -1.69 -4.36
C CYS A 103 -20.43 -2.17 -4.83
N GLU A 104 -20.48 -3.23 -5.65
CA GLU A 104 -21.74 -3.80 -6.16
C GLU A 104 -22.63 -4.30 -5.00
N GLU A 105 -22.06 -5.07 -4.07
CA GLU A 105 -22.82 -5.64 -2.95
C GLU A 105 -23.33 -4.57 -1.96
N ASN A 106 -22.61 -3.44 -1.83
CA ASN A 106 -22.98 -2.36 -0.94
C ASN A 106 -23.75 -1.23 -1.65
N GLY A 107 -23.90 -1.27 -2.97
CA GLY A 107 -24.57 -0.22 -3.76
C GLY A 107 -23.74 1.07 -3.85
N TRP A 108 -22.42 0.99 -3.76
CA TRP A 108 -21.50 2.12 -3.86
C TRP A 108 -20.95 2.31 -5.26
N GLN A 109 -20.48 3.52 -5.55
CA GLN A 109 -19.70 3.81 -6.75
C GLN A 109 -18.22 3.63 -6.45
N LEU A 110 -17.47 3.00 -7.36
CA LEU A 110 -16.02 2.85 -7.24
C LEU A 110 -15.31 4.08 -7.84
N GLU A 111 -14.46 4.72 -7.07
CA GLU A 111 -13.51 5.72 -7.54
C GLU A 111 -12.09 5.26 -7.24
N VAL A 112 -11.20 5.24 -8.25
CA VAL A 112 -9.80 4.81 -8.09
C VAL A 112 -8.87 6.01 -8.15
N VAL A 113 -7.94 6.08 -7.18
CA VAL A 113 -6.88 7.10 -7.08
C VAL A 113 -5.53 6.40 -7.13
N SER A 114 -4.71 6.74 -8.13
CA SER A 114 -3.32 6.28 -8.18
C SER A 114 -2.53 6.89 -7.04
N THR A 115 -1.93 6.03 -6.22
CA THR A 115 -1.25 6.42 -4.98
C THR A 115 0.06 5.65 -4.88
N ALA A 116 1.18 6.33 -4.65
CA ALA A 116 2.45 5.68 -4.45
C ALA A 116 2.41 4.76 -3.21
N TRP A 117 3.16 3.66 -3.24
CA TRP A 117 3.17 2.65 -2.17
C TRP A 117 3.33 3.24 -0.77
N ASP A 118 4.36 4.06 -0.57
CA ASP A 118 4.64 4.70 0.73
C ASP A 118 3.62 5.78 1.12
N SER A 119 2.77 6.19 0.18
CA SER A 119 1.74 7.21 0.40
C SER A 119 0.36 6.63 0.73
N LEU A 120 0.16 5.31 0.65
CA LEU A 120 -1.12 4.66 0.92
C LEU A 120 -1.61 4.95 2.35
N THR A 121 -0.79 4.62 3.37
CA THR A 121 -1.14 4.88 4.78
C THR A 121 -1.32 6.38 5.08
N PRO A 122 -0.44 7.31 4.67
CA PRO A 122 -0.69 8.74 4.79
C PRO A 122 -1.98 9.22 4.10
N SER A 123 -2.33 8.66 2.94
CA SER A 123 -3.55 9.03 2.21
C SER A 123 -4.82 8.59 2.94
N LEU A 124 -4.81 7.41 3.57
CA LEU A 124 -5.87 6.97 4.48
C LEU A 124 -6.02 7.92 5.68
N GLN A 125 -4.91 8.23 6.35
CA GLN A 125 -4.91 9.09 7.54
C GLN A 125 -5.37 10.52 7.26
N SER A 126 -5.15 11.02 6.04
CA SER A 126 -5.61 12.34 5.60
C SER A 126 -7.04 12.34 5.04
N GLY A 127 -7.66 11.17 4.84
CA GLY A 127 -8.98 11.06 4.21
C GLY A 127 -8.97 11.36 2.71
N THR A 128 -7.81 11.26 2.05
CA THR A 128 -7.70 11.40 0.59
C THR A 128 -8.23 10.15 -0.13
N ILE A 129 -8.12 9.01 0.52
CA ILE A 129 -8.71 7.73 0.12
C ILE A 129 -9.43 7.12 1.33
N ASP A 130 -10.46 6.34 1.09
CA ASP A 130 -11.23 5.65 2.12
C ASP A 130 -10.62 4.29 2.46
N VAL A 131 -10.09 3.63 1.46
CA VAL A 131 -9.47 2.32 1.56
C VAL A 131 -8.25 2.23 0.65
N ALA A 132 -7.21 1.53 1.09
CA ALA A 132 -6.12 1.09 0.23
C ALA A 132 -6.31 -0.39 -0.12
N ILE A 133 -6.53 -0.69 -1.40
CA ILE A 133 -6.58 -2.04 -1.94
C ILE A 133 -5.43 -2.16 -2.93
N ALA A 134 -4.31 -2.72 -2.48
CA ALA A 134 -3.04 -2.60 -3.19
C ALA A 134 -2.10 -3.79 -2.94
N GLY A 135 -2.63 -5.01 -2.77
CA GLY A 135 -1.82 -6.19 -2.52
C GLY A 135 -1.04 -6.14 -1.20
N GLN A 136 -1.58 -5.49 -0.17
CA GLN A 136 -0.87 -5.27 1.10
C GLN A 136 -0.97 -6.47 2.04
N SER A 137 0.17 -7.02 2.48
CA SER A 137 0.21 -8.03 3.55
C SER A 137 -0.33 -7.48 4.87
N MET A 138 -1.03 -8.32 5.64
CA MET A 138 -1.67 -7.96 6.92
C MET A 138 -0.69 -8.02 8.09
N THR A 139 0.47 -7.36 7.94
CA THR A 139 1.52 -7.42 8.98
C THR A 139 1.10 -6.71 10.26
N ALA A 140 1.60 -7.19 11.41
CA ALA A 140 1.35 -6.58 12.72
C ALA A 140 1.78 -5.09 12.75
N ASP A 141 2.89 -4.75 12.08
CA ASP A 141 3.36 -3.35 11.98
C ASP A 141 2.34 -2.48 11.24
N ARG A 142 1.84 -2.94 10.08
CA ARG A 142 0.79 -2.22 9.33
C ARG A 142 -0.50 -2.11 10.14
N MET A 143 -0.95 -3.20 10.76
CA MET A 143 -2.15 -3.20 11.61
C MET A 143 -2.00 -2.35 12.88
N SER A 144 -0.77 -1.99 13.27
CA SER A 144 -0.58 -0.99 14.32
C SER A 144 -1.01 0.42 13.90
N GLN A 145 -0.96 0.73 12.60
CA GLN A 145 -1.18 2.07 12.01
C GLN A 145 -2.56 2.22 11.37
N VAL A 146 -3.14 1.14 10.86
CA VAL A 146 -4.45 1.07 10.17
C VAL A 146 -5.24 -0.13 10.67
N ASP A 147 -6.53 -0.18 10.38
CA ASP A 147 -7.30 -1.42 10.49
C ASP A 147 -7.33 -2.11 9.12
N MET A 148 -7.40 -3.44 9.10
CA MET A 148 -7.39 -4.19 7.85
C MET A 148 -8.59 -5.13 7.73
N ALA A 149 -9.31 -5.04 6.62
CA ALA A 149 -10.31 -6.03 6.21
C ALA A 149 -9.63 -7.19 5.46
N GLY A 150 -10.16 -8.36 5.62
CA GLY A 150 -9.66 -9.55 4.91
C GLY A 150 -9.32 -10.71 5.82
N PRO A 151 -8.51 -11.68 5.33
CA PRO A 151 -7.80 -11.61 4.04
C PRO A 151 -8.73 -11.66 2.83
N TYR A 152 -8.30 -11.02 1.74
CA TYR A 152 -8.95 -11.15 0.43
C TYR A 152 -8.08 -11.92 -0.58
N TYR A 153 -6.88 -12.34 -0.17
CA TYR A 153 -6.03 -13.29 -0.87
C TYR A 153 -5.10 -14.03 0.11
N TYR A 154 -4.94 -15.34 -0.08
CA TYR A 154 -4.06 -16.19 0.71
C TYR A 154 -2.76 -16.39 -0.06
N ALA A 155 -1.77 -15.54 0.21
CA ALA A 155 -0.53 -15.50 -0.55
C ALA A 155 0.46 -16.61 -0.13
N GLN A 156 1.31 -17.02 -1.08
CA GLN A 156 2.45 -17.90 -0.83
C GLN A 156 3.74 -17.13 -1.10
N ILE A 157 4.75 -17.38 -0.28
CA ILE A 157 6.09 -16.83 -0.45
C ILE A 157 6.84 -17.65 -1.48
N VAL A 158 7.38 -17.00 -2.49
CA VAL A 158 8.22 -17.65 -3.50
C VAL A 158 9.45 -16.83 -3.82
N CYS A 159 10.48 -17.48 -4.36
CA CYS A 159 11.56 -16.79 -5.05
C CYS A 159 11.40 -16.91 -6.56
N LEU A 160 11.92 -15.95 -7.30
CA LEU A 160 11.96 -15.94 -8.76
C LEU A 160 13.40 -15.77 -9.19
N THR A 161 13.84 -16.61 -10.13
CA THR A 161 15.19 -16.56 -10.72
C THR A 161 15.12 -16.78 -12.24
N THR A 162 16.25 -16.71 -12.93
CA THR A 162 16.31 -17.05 -14.36
C THR A 162 16.65 -18.52 -14.57
N LYS A 163 16.23 -19.12 -15.69
CA LYS A 163 16.53 -20.52 -16.05
C LYS A 163 18.03 -20.80 -16.15
N ASP A 164 18.82 -19.81 -16.52
CA ASP A 164 20.28 -19.93 -16.63
C ASP A 164 21.02 -19.71 -15.31
N SER A 165 20.32 -19.33 -14.26
CA SER A 165 20.89 -19.13 -12.92
C SER A 165 21.34 -20.45 -12.31
N THR A 166 22.44 -20.39 -11.54
CA THR A 166 22.88 -21.52 -10.71
C THR A 166 21.86 -21.90 -9.64
N TYR A 167 20.92 -21.01 -9.35
CA TYR A 167 19.85 -21.18 -8.37
C TYR A 167 18.56 -21.77 -8.97
N ALA A 168 18.47 -21.97 -10.30
CA ALA A 168 17.25 -22.41 -10.98
C ALA A 168 16.70 -23.77 -10.49
N SER A 169 17.53 -24.58 -9.85
CA SER A 169 17.16 -25.91 -9.32
C SER A 169 17.11 -25.96 -7.79
N ALA A 170 17.13 -24.81 -7.11
CA ALA A 170 17.05 -24.73 -5.64
C ALA A 170 15.76 -25.40 -5.14
N GLN A 171 15.90 -26.16 -4.04
CA GLN A 171 14.78 -26.87 -3.38
C GLN A 171 14.51 -26.33 -1.97
N SER A 172 15.33 -25.38 -1.52
CA SER A 172 15.26 -24.78 -0.18
C SER A 172 15.85 -23.37 -0.22
N ILE A 173 15.57 -22.57 0.83
CA ILE A 173 16.21 -21.27 1.01
C ILE A 173 17.73 -21.43 1.26
N ASP A 174 18.18 -22.56 1.80
CA ASP A 174 19.60 -22.85 2.00
C ASP A 174 20.36 -23.00 0.67
N ASP A 175 19.70 -23.49 -0.37
CA ASP A 175 20.29 -23.61 -1.71
C ASP A 175 20.50 -22.24 -2.39
N LEU A 176 19.92 -21.17 -1.84
CA LEU A 176 20.09 -19.79 -2.30
C LEU A 176 21.26 -19.08 -1.62
N ALA A 177 22.02 -19.79 -0.75
CA ALA A 177 23.10 -19.23 0.06
C ALA A 177 24.10 -18.41 -0.77
N GLY A 178 24.47 -17.24 -0.26
CA GLY A 178 25.47 -16.34 -0.85
C GLY A 178 25.04 -15.61 -2.12
N GLY A 179 23.82 -15.82 -2.62
CA GLY A 179 23.31 -15.16 -3.81
C GLY A 179 22.96 -13.69 -3.60
N LYS A 180 23.05 -12.90 -4.66
CA LYS A 180 22.58 -11.52 -4.67
C LYS A 180 21.08 -11.50 -4.83
N CYS A 181 20.38 -10.80 -3.94
CA CYS A 181 18.92 -10.80 -3.95
C CYS A 181 18.35 -9.44 -3.57
N THR A 182 17.09 -9.24 -3.92
CA THR A 182 16.29 -8.11 -3.49
C THR A 182 14.82 -8.49 -3.41
N ALA A 183 14.01 -7.58 -2.84
CA ALA A 183 12.56 -7.60 -2.87
C ALA A 183 12.03 -6.17 -2.85
N GLN A 184 10.71 -6.00 -2.84
CA GLN A 184 10.11 -4.67 -2.78
C GLN A 184 10.24 -4.09 -1.37
N THR A 185 10.49 -2.78 -1.30
CA THR A 185 10.58 -2.03 -0.03
C THR A 185 9.28 -2.09 0.77
N GLY A 186 9.39 -2.13 2.10
CA GLY A 186 8.24 -2.13 3.01
C GLY A 186 7.36 -3.39 2.88
N THR A 187 7.95 -4.51 2.50
CA THR A 187 7.30 -5.83 2.44
C THR A 187 8.02 -6.84 3.31
N ILE A 188 7.28 -7.86 3.77
CA ILE A 188 7.88 -8.98 4.50
C ILE A 188 8.90 -9.75 3.65
N TRP A 189 8.75 -9.69 2.32
CA TRP A 189 9.69 -10.33 1.40
C TRP A 189 11.11 -9.81 1.61
N TYR A 190 11.27 -8.49 1.77
CA TYR A 190 12.55 -7.85 2.00
C TYR A 190 12.98 -7.92 3.46
N ASP A 191 12.09 -7.56 4.40
CA ASP A 191 12.47 -7.35 5.80
C ASP A 191 12.55 -8.64 6.62
N THR A 192 11.76 -9.67 6.24
CA THR A 192 11.64 -10.92 7.00
C THR A 192 12.18 -12.13 6.25
N CYS A 193 11.91 -12.25 4.95
CA CYS A 193 12.26 -13.46 4.17
C CYS A 193 13.73 -13.45 3.74
N LEU A 194 14.21 -12.40 3.07
CA LEU A 194 15.60 -12.38 2.59
C LEU A 194 16.64 -12.58 3.68
N PRO A 195 16.50 -12.05 4.92
CA PRO A 195 17.49 -12.28 5.99
C PRO A 195 17.60 -13.73 6.47
N GLN A 196 16.63 -14.60 6.13
CA GLN A 196 16.67 -16.01 6.48
C GLN A 196 17.56 -16.84 5.54
N ILE A 197 17.87 -16.32 4.35
CA ILE A 197 18.73 -17.00 3.39
C ILE A 197 20.20 -16.89 3.84
N PRO A 198 20.92 -18.01 4.02
CA PRO A 198 22.29 -17.98 4.53
C PRO A 198 23.23 -17.15 3.65
N ASP A 199 24.00 -16.27 4.28
CA ASP A 199 25.01 -15.43 3.61
C ASP A 199 24.49 -14.62 2.40
N ALA A 200 23.16 -14.37 2.31
CA ALA A 200 22.55 -13.63 1.23
C ALA A 200 23.15 -12.22 1.06
N GLN A 201 23.45 -11.85 -0.18
CA GLN A 201 23.93 -10.52 -0.54
C GLN A 201 22.73 -9.61 -0.86
N ILE A 202 22.00 -9.18 0.18
CA ILE A 202 20.79 -8.39 0.03
C ILE A 202 21.15 -7.01 -0.55
N GLN A 203 20.61 -6.70 -1.72
CA GLN A 203 20.79 -5.44 -2.43
C GLN A 203 19.72 -4.43 -1.96
N THR A 204 19.85 -3.15 -2.38
CA THR A 204 18.86 -2.13 -2.10
C THR A 204 17.47 -2.57 -2.55
N ALA A 205 16.48 -2.41 -1.68
CA ALA A 205 15.09 -2.74 -1.98
C ALA A 205 14.58 -1.98 -3.20
N ALA A 206 13.78 -2.65 -4.02
CA ALA A 206 13.12 -2.01 -5.17
C ALA A 206 11.88 -1.23 -4.73
N GLU A 207 11.64 -0.09 -5.34
CA GLU A 207 10.46 0.73 -5.03
C GLU A 207 9.15 0.12 -5.55
N THR A 208 9.22 -0.66 -6.64
CA THR A 208 8.06 -1.27 -7.30
C THR A 208 8.36 -2.70 -7.76
N ALA A 209 7.32 -3.53 -7.93
CA ALA A 209 7.47 -4.88 -8.44
C ALA A 209 8.10 -4.92 -9.86
N PRO A 210 7.72 -4.07 -10.83
CA PRO A 210 8.42 -4.02 -12.12
C PRO A 210 9.92 -3.69 -12.01
N ALA A 211 10.29 -2.75 -11.11
CA ALA A 211 11.70 -2.42 -10.91
C ALA A 211 12.47 -3.60 -10.30
N MET A 212 11.85 -4.36 -9.39
CA MET A 212 12.41 -5.58 -8.81
C MET A 212 12.63 -6.67 -9.88
N ILE A 213 11.63 -6.93 -10.71
CA ILE A 213 11.71 -7.92 -11.81
C ILE A 213 12.78 -7.49 -12.82
N MET A 214 12.88 -6.22 -13.15
CA MET A 214 13.92 -5.68 -14.04
C MET A 214 15.34 -5.92 -13.50
N GLN A 215 15.56 -5.80 -12.17
CA GLN A 215 16.85 -6.08 -11.56
C GLN A 215 17.25 -7.56 -11.75
N LEU A 216 16.30 -8.48 -11.68
CA LEU A 216 16.52 -9.89 -11.96
C LEU A 216 16.83 -10.12 -13.46
N GLN A 217 16.00 -9.60 -14.36
CA GLN A 217 16.16 -9.75 -15.82
C GLN A 217 17.48 -9.18 -16.35
N THR A 218 17.98 -8.11 -15.73
CA THR A 218 19.27 -7.49 -16.08
C THR A 218 20.48 -8.15 -15.42
N GLY A 219 20.27 -9.15 -14.55
CA GLY A 219 21.34 -9.83 -13.82
C GLY A 219 21.99 -8.96 -12.72
N THR A 220 21.31 -7.90 -12.27
CA THR A 220 21.74 -7.10 -11.12
C THR A 220 21.66 -7.92 -9.84
N VAL A 221 20.65 -8.79 -9.75
CA VAL A 221 20.45 -9.77 -8.69
C VAL A 221 20.29 -11.16 -9.30
N ASP A 222 20.58 -12.21 -8.53
CA ASP A 222 20.49 -13.61 -8.92
C ASP A 222 19.06 -14.15 -8.73
N PHE A 223 18.36 -13.65 -7.74
CA PHE A 223 16.95 -13.97 -7.46
C PHE A 223 16.26 -12.84 -6.71
N ILE A 224 14.94 -12.88 -6.71
CA ILE A 224 14.07 -11.98 -5.93
C ILE A 224 13.11 -12.80 -5.08
N CYS A 225 12.62 -12.22 -3.96
CA CYS A 225 11.57 -12.80 -3.14
C CYS A 225 10.28 -12.00 -3.32
N THR A 226 9.16 -12.70 -3.52
CA THR A 226 7.85 -12.10 -3.79
C THR A 226 6.72 -13.10 -3.46
N ASP A 227 5.48 -12.75 -3.81
CA ASP A 227 4.34 -13.65 -3.75
C ASP A 227 4.16 -14.47 -5.05
N LEU A 228 3.43 -15.57 -4.94
CA LEU A 228 3.19 -16.47 -6.07
C LEU A 228 2.45 -15.81 -7.25
N PRO A 229 1.39 -15.00 -7.07
CA PRO A 229 0.74 -14.32 -8.19
C PRO A 229 1.69 -13.42 -8.97
N THR A 230 2.48 -12.59 -8.30
CA THR A 230 3.48 -11.71 -8.94
C THR A 230 4.52 -12.52 -9.72
N ALA A 231 5.03 -13.61 -9.13
CA ALA A 231 5.99 -14.49 -9.82
C ALA A 231 5.35 -15.19 -11.02
N THR A 232 4.13 -15.70 -10.89
CA THR A 232 3.39 -16.36 -11.98
C THR A 232 3.13 -15.39 -13.13
N ALA A 233 2.70 -14.16 -12.80
CA ALA A 233 2.49 -13.11 -13.78
C ALA A 233 3.78 -12.74 -14.53
N ALA A 234 4.90 -12.69 -13.83
CA ALA A 234 6.22 -12.44 -14.44
C ALA A 234 6.66 -13.57 -15.39
N VAL A 235 6.48 -14.83 -14.97
CA VAL A 235 6.80 -16.01 -15.82
C VAL A 235 5.91 -16.07 -17.06
N ALA A 236 4.64 -15.68 -16.95
CA ALA A 236 3.74 -15.61 -18.10
C ALA A 236 4.20 -14.60 -19.18
N LYS A 237 5.03 -13.62 -18.80
CA LYS A 237 5.59 -12.58 -19.67
C LYS A 237 6.99 -12.88 -20.15
N ASP A 238 7.78 -13.58 -19.36
CA ASP A 238 9.17 -13.90 -19.64
C ASP A 238 9.43 -15.38 -19.31
N ASP A 239 9.43 -16.20 -20.33
CA ASP A 239 9.62 -17.64 -20.23
C ASP A 239 11.05 -18.03 -19.79
N ASN A 240 11.99 -17.08 -19.70
CA ASN A 240 13.30 -17.30 -19.12
C ASN A 240 13.28 -17.29 -17.57
N LEU A 241 12.20 -16.84 -16.97
CA LEU A 241 12.05 -16.84 -15.51
C LEU A 241 11.58 -18.21 -14.99
N VAL A 242 11.91 -18.52 -13.74
CA VAL A 242 11.50 -19.74 -13.05
C VAL A 242 11.10 -19.43 -11.61
N VAL A 243 9.96 -19.97 -11.19
CA VAL A 243 9.47 -19.84 -9.80
C VAL A 243 10.11 -20.93 -8.95
N LEU A 244 10.67 -20.54 -7.82
CA LEU A 244 11.17 -21.42 -6.77
C LEU A 244 10.18 -21.34 -5.61
N ASN A 245 9.33 -22.36 -5.48
CA ASN A 245 8.32 -22.45 -4.44
C ASN A 245 8.72 -23.50 -3.41
N PHE A 246 9.01 -23.08 -2.20
CA PHE A 246 9.40 -23.93 -1.08
C PHE A 246 8.25 -24.16 -0.10
N THR A 247 7.07 -23.57 -0.34
CA THR A 247 5.91 -23.60 0.56
C THR A 247 5.55 -25.01 0.98
N GLY A 248 5.49 -25.23 2.30
CA GLY A 248 5.12 -26.51 2.88
C GLY A 248 6.23 -27.57 2.87
N THR A 249 7.46 -27.19 2.56
CA THR A 249 8.66 -28.05 2.68
C THR A 249 9.49 -27.66 3.90
N ASP A 250 10.40 -28.54 4.32
CA ASP A 250 11.37 -28.25 5.39
C ASP A 250 12.36 -27.13 5.00
N GLY A 251 12.45 -26.80 3.71
CA GLY A 251 13.33 -25.77 3.15
C GLY A 251 12.65 -24.41 2.97
N ASP A 252 11.46 -24.21 3.50
CA ASP A 252 10.68 -22.97 3.37
C ASP A 252 11.12 -21.90 4.39
N PHE A 253 10.70 -20.66 4.17
CA PHE A 253 10.84 -19.55 5.10
C PHE A 253 10.12 -19.85 6.42
N GLN A 254 10.74 -19.52 7.53
CA GLN A 254 10.27 -19.84 8.86
C GLN A 254 9.58 -18.65 9.54
N PHE A 255 8.51 -18.93 10.27
CA PHE A 255 7.78 -18.03 11.15
C PHE A 255 7.63 -18.72 12.52
N ALA A 256 7.34 -17.98 13.57
CA ALA A 256 7.21 -18.54 14.90
C ALA A 256 5.99 -19.48 15.03
N SER A 257 4.93 -19.26 14.22
CA SER A 257 3.77 -20.13 14.11
C SER A 257 3.11 -20.00 12.72
N GLU A 258 2.20 -20.94 12.40
CA GLU A 258 1.38 -20.84 11.19
C GLU A 258 0.42 -19.63 11.23
N GLU A 259 -0.07 -19.25 12.43
CA GLU A 259 -0.87 -18.03 12.59
C GLU A 259 -0.05 -16.79 12.25
N GLU A 260 1.18 -16.68 12.78
CA GLU A 260 2.06 -15.56 12.46
C GLU A 260 2.39 -15.51 10.97
N ARG A 261 2.63 -16.68 10.35
CA ARG A 261 2.83 -16.77 8.90
C ARG A 261 1.61 -16.24 8.16
N ALA A 262 0.42 -16.74 8.49
CA ALA A 262 -0.83 -16.34 7.86
C ALA A 262 -1.09 -14.83 8.02
N GLU A 263 -0.93 -14.29 9.22
CA GLU A 263 -1.10 -12.86 9.51
C GLU A 263 -0.13 -11.98 8.71
N ASN A 264 1.12 -12.41 8.53
CA ASN A 264 2.12 -11.61 7.82
C ASN A 264 2.11 -11.78 6.30
N VAL A 265 1.60 -12.90 5.79
CA VAL A 265 1.67 -13.24 4.36
C VAL A 265 0.37 -12.92 3.63
N ASN A 266 -0.79 -13.18 4.28
CA ASN A 266 -2.09 -12.94 3.68
C ASN A 266 -2.33 -11.46 3.37
N ILE A 267 -3.09 -11.22 2.32
CA ILE A 267 -3.31 -9.90 1.75
C ILE A 267 -4.65 -9.34 2.23
N GLY A 268 -4.61 -8.10 2.74
CA GLY A 268 -5.77 -7.38 3.25
C GLY A 268 -5.90 -5.95 2.70
N MET A 269 -7.02 -5.33 3.02
CA MET A 269 -7.36 -3.96 2.61
C MET A 269 -7.24 -3.04 3.83
N SER A 270 -6.50 -1.96 3.70
CA SER A 270 -6.27 -1.02 4.79
C SER A 270 -7.33 0.07 4.81
N VAL A 271 -7.90 0.33 5.98
CA VAL A 271 -8.79 1.47 6.27
C VAL A 271 -8.21 2.30 7.41
N VAL A 272 -8.63 3.55 7.52
CA VAL A 272 -8.20 4.38 8.66
C VAL A 272 -8.63 3.74 9.96
N LYS A 273 -7.75 3.79 10.96
CA LYS A 273 -7.96 3.15 12.25
C LYS A 273 -9.23 3.64 12.93
N GLY A 274 -10.09 2.71 13.36
CA GLY A 274 -11.37 3.00 14.02
C GLY A 274 -12.55 3.16 13.05
N ASN A 275 -12.38 3.08 11.74
CA ASN A 275 -13.50 3.06 10.78
C ASN A 275 -14.12 1.65 10.72
N THR A 276 -14.80 1.28 11.79
CA THR A 276 -15.39 -0.06 11.94
C THR A 276 -16.57 -0.31 11.01
N GLU A 277 -17.25 0.75 10.56
CA GLU A 277 -18.38 0.63 9.63
C GLU A 277 -17.91 0.14 8.27
N LEU A 278 -16.94 0.83 7.67
CA LEU A 278 -16.35 0.42 6.39
C LEU A 278 -15.65 -0.94 6.51
N LEU A 279 -14.90 -1.16 7.61
CA LEU A 279 -14.23 -2.43 7.88
C LEU A 279 -15.21 -3.61 7.87
N ASN A 280 -16.34 -3.48 8.56
CA ASN A 280 -17.36 -4.51 8.65
C ASN A 280 -18.05 -4.73 7.30
N ALA A 281 -18.43 -3.66 6.61
CA ALA A 281 -19.09 -3.76 5.29
C ALA A 281 -18.23 -4.53 4.28
N MET A 282 -16.91 -4.29 4.27
CA MET A 282 -15.98 -5.05 3.41
C MET A 282 -15.87 -6.51 3.86
N ASN A 283 -15.69 -6.75 5.16
CA ASN A 283 -15.59 -8.12 5.69
C ASN A 283 -16.86 -8.93 5.47
N ASP A 284 -18.04 -8.31 5.54
CA ASP A 284 -19.32 -8.98 5.25
C ASP A 284 -19.33 -9.52 3.81
N VAL A 285 -18.85 -8.75 2.83
CA VAL A 285 -18.72 -9.21 1.45
C VAL A 285 -17.68 -10.33 1.34
N LEU A 286 -16.47 -10.13 1.90
CA LEU A 286 -15.39 -11.12 1.81
C LEU A 286 -15.78 -12.46 2.45
N SER A 287 -16.57 -12.44 3.53
CA SER A 287 -17.04 -13.64 4.22
C SER A 287 -17.97 -14.53 3.39
N THR A 288 -18.54 -13.99 2.31
CA THR A 288 -19.36 -14.75 1.35
C THR A 288 -18.54 -15.50 0.31
N MET A 289 -17.23 -15.22 0.23
CA MET A 289 -16.31 -15.77 -0.77
C MET A 289 -15.45 -16.87 -0.16
N THR A 290 -15.11 -17.85 -0.99
CA THR A 290 -14.20 -18.93 -0.65
C THR A 290 -12.79 -18.65 -1.20
N GLU A 291 -11.79 -19.41 -0.75
CA GLU A 291 -10.43 -19.33 -1.32
C GLU A 291 -10.42 -19.64 -2.84
N ASP A 292 -11.27 -20.57 -3.29
CA ASP A 292 -11.42 -20.88 -4.71
C ASP A 292 -11.98 -19.68 -5.50
N ASP A 293 -12.89 -18.90 -4.93
CA ASP A 293 -13.41 -17.68 -5.55
C ASP A 293 -12.31 -16.62 -5.70
N PHE A 294 -11.48 -16.43 -4.68
CA PHE A 294 -10.33 -15.53 -4.72
C PHE A 294 -9.32 -15.97 -5.79
N ASN A 295 -8.98 -17.25 -5.83
CA ASN A 295 -8.06 -17.79 -6.82
C ASN A 295 -8.61 -17.64 -8.25
N ALA A 296 -9.90 -17.87 -8.48
CA ALA A 296 -10.52 -17.69 -9.80
C ALA A 296 -10.46 -16.24 -10.29
N ILE A 297 -10.65 -15.25 -9.40
CA ILE A 297 -10.50 -13.83 -9.75
C ILE A 297 -9.02 -13.49 -10.03
N MET A 298 -8.10 -14.06 -9.27
CA MET A 298 -6.66 -13.86 -9.53
C MET A 298 -6.24 -14.44 -10.88
N ASP A 299 -6.70 -15.65 -11.23
CA ASP A 299 -6.45 -16.26 -12.53
C ASP A 299 -7.00 -15.40 -13.67
N GLN A 300 -8.20 -14.82 -13.47
CA GLN A 300 -8.77 -13.89 -14.43
C GLN A 300 -7.91 -12.62 -14.58
N ALA A 301 -7.40 -12.06 -13.50
CA ALA A 301 -6.51 -10.90 -13.54
C ALA A 301 -5.21 -11.22 -14.28
N ILE A 302 -4.58 -12.37 -14.01
CA ILE A 302 -3.37 -12.83 -14.70
C ILE A 302 -3.64 -12.98 -16.22
N ALA A 303 -4.79 -13.54 -16.60
CA ALA A 303 -5.15 -13.77 -17.99
C ALA A 303 -5.35 -12.47 -18.81
N VAL A 304 -5.78 -11.38 -18.18
CA VAL A 304 -6.09 -10.11 -18.86
C VAL A 304 -5.05 -9.01 -18.64
N GLN A 305 -3.99 -9.28 -17.89
CA GLN A 305 -2.94 -8.29 -17.68
C GLN A 305 -2.28 -7.88 -19.00
N PRO A 306 -1.93 -6.59 -19.22
CA PRO A 306 -1.35 -6.13 -20.47
C PRO A 306 -0.02 -6.82 -20.75
N GLU A 307 0.30 -7.06 -22.01
CA GLU A 307 1.66 -7.40 -22.44
C GLU A 307 2.57 -6.19 -22.18
N VAL A 308 3.72 -6.40 -21.58
CA VAL A 308 4.70 -5.35 -21.27
C VAL A 308 5.63 -5.16 -22.46
#